data_8c7383f27ba82320018955ce30d0da88
#
_entry.id   8c7383f27ba82320018955ce30d0da88
#
_cell.length_a   1.000
_cell.length_b   1.000
_cell.length_c   1.000
_cell.angle_alpha   90.00
_cell.angle_beta   90.00
_cell.angle_gamma   90.00
#
_symmetry.space_group_name_H-M   'P 1'
#
loop_
_entity.id
_entity.type
_entity.pdbx_description
1 polymer ?
#
loop_
_entity_poly.entity_id
_entity_poly.type
_entity_poly.pdbx_seq_one_letter_code
_entity_poly.pdbx_strand_id
1 'polypeptide(L)'
;MFTKLKSFFERPKPYESNDTYLKIWTDEYISKNMLEIHLNPQIDAASRNHDFINESANWMISKFDLTKEKNVLDLGCGPGLYSTKIAEAGANVTGVDVSKRSLDYANKKAQEKSLKINYINESYLDWKTAEKFDFAYLIYLDYHALTKEQRKCLLSNIKRHLKSNGSFLFDIPTIHNFKKIEEMTNCTFHEKGGFLSPNPHFEFELLYKYEEEGLTFKRHVIIEEKHENIVEMWHKYFTYKEIENELKNAGFVIVEKYSTVKGDVFGENTDEITLVVQNQPGEGKL
;
A
#
# COMPACT_ATOMS: atom_id res chain seq x y z
N MET A 1 18.71 31.96 -3.76
CA MET A 1 18.84 30.91 -2.71
C MET A 1 17.71 30.97 -1.68
N PHE A 2 17.54 32.05 -0.91
CA PHE A 2 16.52 32.15 0.14
C PHE A 2 15.08 31.87 -0.34
N THR A 3 14.62 32.49 -1.42
CA THR A 3 13.28 32.29 -1.98
C THR A 3 13.02 30.84 -2.35
N LYS A 4 14.02 30.17 -2.93
CA LYS A 4 13.94 28.75 -3.27
C LYS A 4 13.86 27.85 -2.03
N LEU A 5 14.71 28.09 -1.03
CA LEU A 5 14.62 27.37 0.23
C LEU A 5 13.25 27.58 0.87
N LYS A 6 12.75 28.82 0.88
CA LYS A 6 11.43 29.14 1.44
C LYS A 6 10.33 28.32 0.77
N SER A 7 10.35 28.14 -0.58
CA SER A 7 9.32 27.38 -1.28
C SER A 7 9.26 25.90 -0.86
N PHE A 8 10.35 25.31 -0.39
CA PHE A 8 10.35 23.95 0.14
C PHE A 8 9.50 23.78 1.41
N PHE A 9 9.35 24.88 2.17
CA PHE A 9 8.59 24.90 3.42
C PHE A 9 7.16 25.43 3.24
N GLU A 10 6.73 25.72 2.00
CA GLU A 10 5.35 26.10 1.75
C GLU A 10 4.45 24.90 1.89
N ARG A 11 3.43 25.03 2.75
CA ARG A 11 2.41 24.00 2.96
C ARG A 11 1.45 24.01 1.76
N PRO A 12 1.37 22.93 0.97
CA PRO A 12 0.42 22.85 -0.16
C PRO A 12 -1.00 22.72 0.37
N LYS A 13 -2.00 23.07 -0.43
CA LYS A 13 -3.36 22.67 -0.13
C LYS A 13 -3.54 21.15 -0.33
N PRO A 14 -4.53 20.53 0.34
CA PRO A 14 -4.76 19.09 0.22
C PRO A 14 -4.76 18.59 -1.23
N TYR A 15 -3.87 17.64 -1.52
CA TYR A 15 -3.68 17.03 -2.83
C TYR A 15 -3.27 17.97 -3.99
N GLU A 16 -2.82 19.20 -3.72
CA GLU A 16 -2.33 20.12 -4.77
C GLU A 16 -0.87 19.87 -5.19
N SER A 17 -0.11 19.11 -4.40
CA SER A 17 1.27 18.77 -4.77
C SER A 17 1.33 17.67 -5.81
N ASN A 18 2.41 17.65 -6.59
CA ASN A 18 2.66 16.55 -7.51
C ASN A 18 2.80 15.24 -6.73
N ASP A 19 2.02 14.23 -7.13
CA ASP A 19 2.17 12.89 -6.60
C ASP A 19 3.49 12.29 -7.10
N THR A 20 4.50 12.31 -6.25
CA THR A 20 5.78 11.68 -6.52
C THR A 20 5.95 10.36 -5.78
N TYR A 21 4.88 9.86 -5.14
CA TYR A 21 4.85 8.61 -4.39
C TYR A 21 5.39 7.42 -5.20
N LEU A 22 5.02 7.31 -6.47
CA LEU A 22 5.50 6.24 -7.34
C LEU A 22 7.02 6.23 -7.55
N LYS A 23 7.70 7.39 -7.40
CA LYS A 23 9.16 7.46 -7.55
C LYS A 23 9.90 6.58 -6.56
N ILE A 24 9.41 6.43 -5.33
CA ILE A 24 10.07 5.56 -4.34
C ILE A 24 10.11 4.09 -4.79
N TRP A 25 9.16 3.66 -5.60
CA TRP A 25 9.05 2.29 -6.08
C TRP A 25 9.73 2.06 -7.44
N THR A 26 9.86 3.12 -8.25
CA THR A 26 10.29 3.02 -9.66
C THR A 26 11.66 3.64 -9.95
N ASP A 27 12.16 4.55 -9.10
CA ASP A 27 13.52 5.08 -9.21
C ASP A 27 14.55 3.96 -9.03
N GLU A 28 15.60 3.96 -9.84
CA GLU A 28 16.58 2.87 -9.87
C GLU A 28 17.32 2.71 -8.54
N TYR A 29 17.74 3.81 -7.93
CA TYR A 29 18.47 3.76 -6.67
C TYR A 29 17.54 3.51 -5.49
N ILE A 30 16.46 4.27 -5.38
CA ILE A 30 15.52 4.17 -4.25
C ILE A 30 14.85 2.79 -4.21
N SER A 31 14.42 2.27 -5.37
CA SER A 31 13.78 0.94 -5.43
C SER A 31 14.70 -0.20 -5.00
N LYS A 32 16.03 -0.03 -5.17
CA LYS A 32 17.00 -0.98 -4.64
C LYS A 32 16.99 -0.99 -3.11
N ASN A 33 17.04 0.18 -2.50
CA ASN A 33 17.02 0.32 -1.04
C ASN A 33 15.67 -0.14 -0.47
N MET A 34 14.56 0.12 -1.18
CA MET A 34 13.23 -0.37 -0.81
C MET A 34 13.18 -1.90 -0.80
N LEU A 35 13.75 -2.56 -1.82
CA LEU A 35 13.82 -4.02 -1.86
C LEU A 35 14.63 -4.57 -0.68
N GLU A 36 15.76 -3.95 -0.34
CA GLU A 36 16.58 -4.37 0.80
C GLU A 36 15.79 -4.29 2.12
N ILE A 37 14.96 -3.23 2.30
CA ILE A 37 14.07 -3.12 3.46
C ILE A 37 13.02 -4.22 3.47
N HIS A 38 12.34 -4.48 2.36
CA HIS A 38 11.35 -5.56 2.26
C HIS A 38 11.94 -6.92 2.67
N LEU A 39 13.20 -7.16 2.29
CA LEU A 39 13.86 -8.44 2.53
C LEU A 39 14.48 -8.56 3.92
N ASN A 40 14.54 -7.48 4.69
CA ASN A 40 15.02 -7.54 6.07
C ASN A 40 13.91 -8.07 6.99
N PRO A 41 14.09 -9.25 7.61
CA PRO A 41 13.02 -9.89 8.37
C PRO A 41 12.59 -9.15 9.63
N GLN A 42 13.39 -8.19 10.11
CA GLN A 42 13.17 -7.49 11.38
C GLN A 42 12.62 -6.07 11.20
N ILE A 43 12.67 -5.53 9.97
CA ILE A 43 12.22 -4.16 9.67
C ILE A 43 10.74 -4.15 9.31
N ASP A 44 10.01 -3.18 9.88
CA ASP A 44 8.60 -2.90 9.60
C ASP A 44 8.50 -1.50 8.96
N ALA A 45 8.96 -1.36 7.70
CA ALA A 45 9.06 -0.05 7.04
C ALA A 45 8.58 -0.02 5.57
N ALA A 46 8.87 -1.03 4.74
CA ALA A 46 8.34 -1.14 3.38
C ALA A 46 7.32 -2.29 3.27
N SER A 47 7.37 -3.20 4.21
CA SER A 47 6.40 -4.26 4.49
C SER A 47 6.45 -4.57 5.97
N ARG A 48 5.52 -5.34 6.46
CA ARG A 48 5.58 -5.89 7.83
C ARG A 48 6.81 -6.77 8.00
N ASN A 49 7.30 -6.91 9.24
CA ASN A 49 8.33 -7.90 9.54
C ASN A 49 7.87 -9.32 9.17
N HIS A 50 8.83 -10.22 8.93
CA HIS A 50 8.51 -11.53 8.36
C HIS A 50 7.69 -12.44 9.29
N ASP A 51 7.78 -12.28 10.61
CA ASP A 51 6.95 -13.05 11.55
C ASP A 51 5.49 -12.63 11.41
N PHE A 52 5.22 -11.33 11.36
CA PHE A 52 3.89 -10.81 11.10
C PHE A 52 3.35 -11.26 9.72
N ILE A 53 4.19 -11.24 8.67
CA ILE A 53 3.81 -11.74 7.33
C ILE A 53 3.45 -13.23 7.39
N ASN A 54 4.21 -14.04 8.14
CA ASN A 54 3.92 -15.47 8.29
C ASN A 54 2.55 -15.70 8.97
N GLU A 55 2.31 -15.01 10.08
CA GLU A 55 1.06 -15.14 10.83
C GLU A 55 -0.15 -14.67 10.00
N SER A 56 -0.05 -13.51 9.37
CA SER A 56 -1.15 -12.95 8.58
C SER A 56 -1.42 -13.73 7.29
N ALA A 57 -0.39 -14.22 6.59
CA ALA A 57 -0.58 -15.08 5.44
C ALA A 57 -1.27 -16.40 5.83
N ASN A 58 -0.84 -17.04 6.92
CA ASN A 58 -1.47 -18.27 7.43
C ASN A 58 -2.93 -18.03 7.82
N TRP A 59 -3.21 -16.89 8.46
CA TRP A 59 -4.59 -16.52 8.80
C TRP A 59 -5.44 -16.34 7.54
N MET A 60 -4.96 -15.57 6.53
CA MET A 60 -5.68 -15.39 5.26
C MET A 60 -5.93 -16.73 4.56
N ILE A 61 -4.90 -17.59 4.47
CA ILE A 61 -5.02 -18.91 3.84
C ILE A 61 -6.13 -19.73 4.51
N SER A 62 -6.11 -19.80 5.85
CA SER A 62 -7.12 -20.55 6.59
C SER A 62 -8.50 -19.92 6.53
N LYS A 63 -8.59 -18.61 6.68
CA LYS A 63 -9.86 -17.87 6.76
C LYS A 63 -10.64 -17.91 5.46
N PHE A 64 -9.95 -17.79 4.32
CA PHE A 64 -10.56 -17.73 2.99
C PHE A 64 -10.41 -19.02 2.18
N ASP A 65 -9.92 -20.08 2.81
CA ASP A 65 -9.69 -21.39 2.18
C ASP A 65 -8.91 -21.27 0.85
N LEU A 66 -7.76 -20.59 0.92
CA LEU A 66 -6.96 -20.27 -0.26
C LEU A 66 -6.18 -21.50 -0.75
N THR A 67 -6.89 -22.43 -1.39
CA THR A 67 -6.40 -23.69 -1.93
C THR A 67 -6.26 -23.62 -3.46
N LYS A 68 -5.91 -24.74 -4.10
CA LYS A 68 -5.67 -24.87 -5.54
C LYS A 68 -6.83 -24.45 -6.46
N GLU A 69 -8.04 -24.36 -5.93
CA GLU A 69 -9.23 -23.98 -6.69
C GLU A 69 -9.50 -22.46 -6.63
N LYS A 70 -8.74 -21.75 -5.82
CA LYS A 70 -8.90 -20.31 -5.61
C LYS A 70 -7.98 -19.49 -6.49
N ASN A 71 -8.54 -18.49 -7.13
CA ASN A 71 -7.80 -17.44 -7.81
C ASN A 71 -7.65 -16.25 -6.86
N VAL A 72 -6.42 -15.88 -6.58
CA VAL A 72 -6.06 -14.82 -5.62
C VAL A 72 -5.33 -13.68 -6.32
N LEU A 73 -5.75 -12.46 -6.02
CA LEU A 73 -5.15 -11.23 -6.55
C LEU A 73 -4.42 -10.47 -5.43
N ASP A 74 -3.11 -10.30 -5.59
CA ASP A 74 -2.21 -9.55 -4.71
C ASP A 74 -1.90 -8.20 -5.35
N LEU A 75 -2.46 -7.13 -4.82
CA LEU A 75 -2.27 -5.76 -5.31
C LEU A 75 -1.17 -5.07 -4.51
N GLY A 76 -0.19 -4.48 -5.22
CA GLY A 76 1.02 -3.99 -4.56
C GLY A 76 1.86 -5.13 -4.00
N CYS A 77 2.02 -6.23 -4.77
CA CYS A 77 2.61 -7.46 -4.27
C CYS A 77 4.10 -7.36 -3.90
N GLY A 78 4.80 -6.28 -4.30
CA GLY A 78 6.20 -6.06 -4.03
C GLY A 78 7.09 -7.25 -4.41
N PRO A 79 8.01 -7.70 -3.54
CA PRO A 79 8.88 -8.85 -3.79
C PRO A 79 8.18 -10.20 -3.61
N GLY A 80 6.85 -10.23 -3.51
CA GLY A 80 6.04 -11.45 -3.48
C GLY A 80 6.09 -12.19 -2.15
N LEU A 81 6.31 -11.52 -1.03
CA LEU A 81 6.40 -12.16 0.29
C LEU A 81 5.11 -12.88 0.69
N TYR A 82 3.95 -12.27 0.42
CA TYR A 82 2.64 -12.90 0.62
C TYR A 82 2.27 -13.82 -0.54
N SER A 83 2.42 -13.35 -1.79
CA SER A 83 2.13 -14.14 -3.00
C SER A 83 2.76 -15.53 -2.95
N THR A 84 4.03 -15.61 -2.55
CA THR A 84 4.77 -16.88 -2.44
C THR A 84 4.12 -17.84 -1.44
N LYS A 85 3.75 -17.36 -0.24
CA LYS A 85 3.13 -18.20 0.80
C LYS A 85 1.74 -18.70 0.40
N ILE A 86 0.94 -17.84 -0.21
CA ILE A 86 -0.40 -18.19 -0.70
C ILE A 86 -0.30 -19.21 -1.84
N ALA A 87 0.68 -19.05 -2.74
CA ALA A 87 0.94 -20.02 -3.80
C ALA A 87 1.48 -21.36 -3.26
N GLU A 88 2.29 -21.36 -2.19
CA GLU A 88 2.73 -22.58 -1.49
C GLU A 88 1.55 -23.36 -0.87
N ALA A 89 0.50 -22.66 -0.45
CA ALA A 89 -0.75 -23.29 0.01
C ALA A 89 -1.58 -23.88 -1.15
N GLY A 90 -1.20 -23.59 -2.40
CA GLY A 90 -1.77 -24.16 -3.60
C GLY A 90 -2.69 -23.24 -4.43
N ALA A 91 -2.96 -22.03 -3.98
CA ALA A 91 -3.80 -21.08 -4.73
C ALA A 91 -3.14 -20.61 -6.04
N ASN A 92 -3.97 -20.24 -7.01
CA ASN A 92 -3.52 -19.59 -8.25
C ASN A 92 -3.37 -18.09 -7.98
N VAL A 93 -2.14 -17.58 -7.93
CA VAL A 93 -1.87 -16.20 -7.54
C VAL A 93 -1.48 -15.36 -8.75
N THR A 94 -2.12 -14.18 -8.85
CA THR A 94 -1.71 -13.08 -9.72
C THR A 94 -1.29 -11.92 -8.83
N GLY A 95 -0.04 -11.47 -8.97
CA GLY A 95 0.53 -10.32 -8.27
C GLY A 95 0.70 -9.14 -9.24
N VAL A 96 0.28 -7.95 -8.82
CA VAL A 96 0.41 -6.72 -9.62
C VAL A 96 1.20 -5.69 -8.84
N ASP A 97 2.28 -5.16 -9.43
CA ASP A 97 3.11 -4.14 -8.80
C ASP A 97 3.78 -3.24 -9.84
N VAL A 98 4.05 -1.99 -9.48
CA VAL A 98 4.76 -1.03 -10.35
C VAL A 98 6.27 -1.19 -10.28
N SER A 99 6.80 -1.76 -9.21
CA SER A 99 8.23 -1.95 -8.98
C SER A 99 8.78 -3.12 -9.77
N LYS A 100 9.34 -2.84 -10.94
CA LYS A 100 10.01 -3.88 -11.75
C LYS A 100 11.07 -4.63 -10.94
N ARG A 101 11.84 -3.94 -10.11
CA ARG A 101 12.90 -4.54 -9.29
C ARG A 101 12.35 -5.56 -8.29
N SER A 102 11.27 -5.21 -7.60
CA SER A 102 10.61 -6.12 -6.68
C SER A 102 10.04 -7.34 -7.40
N LEU A 103 9.42 -7.14 -8.57
CA LEU A 103 8.88 -8.23 -9.38
C LEU A 103 9.96 -9.13 -9.98
N ASP A 104 11.12 -8.58 -10.39
CA ASP A 104 12.26 -9.40 -10.85
C ASP A 104 12.73 -10.34 -9.74
N TYR A 105 12.79 -9.85 -8.49
CA TYR A 105 13.09 -10.67 -7.32
C TYR A 105 12.00 -11.72 -7.06
N ALA A 106 10.72 -11.31 -7.08
CA ALA A 106 9.56 -12.18 -6.86
C ALA A 106 9.52 -13.34 -7.87
N ASN A 107 9.73 -13.04 -9.16
CA ASN A 107 9.80 -14.04 -10.23
C ASN A 107 10.93 -15.05 -9.99
N LYS A 108 12.14 -14.56 -9.64
CA LYS A 108 13.27 -15.43 -9.32
C LYS A 108 12.95 -16.36 -8.15
N LYS A 109 12.33 -15.83 -7.08
CA LYS A 109 11.95 -16.63 -5.92
C LYS A 109 10.86 -17.66 -6.22
N ALA A 110 9.88 -17.31 -7.04
CA ALA A 110 8.86 -18.25 -7.50
C ALA A 110 9.49 -19.40 -8.30
N GLN A 111 10.44 -19.11 -9.21
CA GLN A 111 11.18 -20.13 -9.98
C GLN A 111 12.01 -21.05 -9.07
N GLU A 112 12.77 -20.49 -8.11
CA GLU A 112 13.56 -21.26 -7.15
C GLU A 112 12.71 -22.26 -6.36
N LYS A 113 11.45 -21.90 -6.08
CA LYS A 113 10.49 -22.74 -5.36
C LYS A 113 9.57 -23.57 -6.26
N SER A 114 9.77 -23.52 -7.58
CA SER A 114 8.91 -24.20 -8.58
C SER A 114 7.42 -23.79 -8.46
N LEU A 115 7.14 -22.56 -8.05
CA LEU A 115 5.80 -21.99 -7.96
C LEU A 115 5.41 -21.31 -9.28
N LYS A 116 4.14 -21.43 -9.65
CA LYS A 116 3.55 -20.72 -10.79
C LYS A 116 2.75 -19.54 -10.27
N ILE A 117 3.38 -18.36 -10.27
CA ILE A 117 2.73 -17.09 -9.89
C ILE A 117 2.79 -16.19 -11.11
N ASN A 118 1.66 -15.54 -11.44
CA ASN A 118 1.59 -14.58 -12.54
C ASN A 118 1.90 -13.18 -12.01
N TYR A 119 3.13 -12.69 -12.19
CA TYR A 119 3.52 -11.34 -11.79
C TYR A 119 3.41 -10.36 -12.96
N ILE A 120 2.74 -9.22 -12.74
CA ILE A 120 2.43 -8.20 -13.73
C ILE A 120 3.02 -6.86 -13.28
N ASN A 121 3.88 -6.28 -14.16
CA ASN A 121 4.49 -4.98 -13.90
C ASN A 121 3.60 -3.85 -14.46
N GLU A 122 2.62 -3.47 -13.69
CA GLU A 122 1.66 -2.41 -14.03
C GLU A 122 1.09 -1.78 -12.75
N SER A 123 0.52 -0.58 -12.85
CA SER A 123 -0.26 -0.01 -11.76
C SER A 123 -1.57 -0.77 -11.59
N TYR A 124 -1.89 -1.18 -10.36
CA TYR A 124 -3.18 -1.81 -10.05
C TYR A 124 -4.38 -0.88 -10.27
N LEU A 125 -4.15 0.43 -10.46
CA LEU A 125 -5.18 1.38 -10.85
C LEU A 125 -5.52 1.28 -12.34
N ASP A 126 -4.55 0.91 -13.18
CA ASP A 126 -4.68 0.87 -14.64
C ASP A 126 -4.88 -0.53 -15.18
N TRP A 127 -4.33 -1.53 -14.47
CA TRP A 127 -4.38 -2.92 -14.88
C TRP A 127 -5.81 -3.47 -15.01
N LYS A 128 -6.03 -4.22 -16.08
CA LYS A 128 -7.32 -4.82 -16.41
C LYS A 128 -7.14 -6.25 -16.90
N THR A 129 -8.07 -7.11 -16.50
CA THR A 129 -8.12 -8.50 -16.93
C THR A 129 -9.56 -8.97 -17.08
N ALA A 130 -9.77 -10.01 -17.88
CA ALA A 130 -11.04 -10.74 -17.92
C ALA A 130 -11.16 -11.78 -16.79
N GLU A 131 -10.07 -12.10 -16.11
CA GLU A 131 -10.05 -13.05 -15.00
C GLU A 131 -10.90 -12.56 -13.83
N LYS A 132 -11.41 -13.52 -13.07
CA LYS A 132 -12.19 -13.29 -11.85
C LYS A 132 -11.52 -13.98 -10.67
N PHE A 133 -11.49 -13.28 -9.56
CA PHE A 133 -10.80 -13.70 -8.34
C PHE A 133 -11.79 -14.05 -7.23
N ASP A 134 -11.47 -15.11 -6.50
CA ASP A 134 -12.18 -15.50 -5.29
C ASP A 134 -11.83 -14.57 -4.12
N PHE A 135 -10.56 -14.14 -4.09
CA PHE A 135 -10.01 -13.28 -3.06
C PHE A 135 -9.04 -12.27 -3.67
N ALA A 136 -9.13 -11.02 -3.26
CA ALA A 136 -8.19 -9.97 -3.57
C ALA A 136 -7.74 -9.31 -2.28
N TYR A 137 -6.50 -8.82 -2.23
CA TYR A 137 -6.03 -8.03 -1.09
C TYR A 137 -5.09 -6.91 -1.51
N LEU A 138 -5.09 -5.84 -0.71
CA LEU A 138 -4.20 -4.69 -0.77
C LEU A 138 -3.83 -4.35 0.67
N ILE A 139 -2.63 -4.68 1.10
CA ILE A 139 -2.20 -4.62 2.50
C ILE A 139 -0.97 -3.76 2.69
N TYR A 140 -0.66 -3.49 3.94
CA TYR A 140 0.34 -2.55 4.40
C TYR A 140 -0.02 -1.10 4.11
N LEU A 141 -1.31 -0.80 4.32
CA LEU A 141 -1.87 0.55 4.31
C LEU A 141 -1.87 1.28 2.95
N ASP A 142 -1.59 0.60 1.83
CA ASP A 142 -1.51 1.23 0.50
C ASP A 142 -2.75 2.06 0.13
N TYR A 143 -3.94 1.64 0.60
CA TYR A 143 -5.20 2.34 0.35
C TYR A 143 -5.19 3.80 0.81
N HIS A 144 -4.48 4.12 1.90
CA HIS A 144 -4.41 5.45 2.48
C HIS A 144 -3.51 6.42 1.70
N ALA A 145 -2.58 5.91 0.89
CA ALA A 145 -1.71 6.71 0.05
C ALA A 145 -2.40 7.19 -1.25
N LEU A 146 -3.59 6.63 -1.55
CA LEU A 146 -4.33 6.97 -2.75
C LEU A 146 -5.19 8.23 -2.55
N THR A 147 -5.29 9.05 -3.59
CA THR A 147 -6.28 10.13 -3.65
C THR A 147 -7.70 9.56 -3.67
N LYS A 148 -8.69 10.39 -3.41
CA LYS A 148 -10.11 9.96 -3.45
C LYS A 148 -10.51 9.39 -4.82
N GLU A 149 -10.03 9.99 -5.90
CA GLU A 149 -10.27 9.56 -7.28
C GLU A 149 -9.59 8.21 -7.56
N GLN A 150 -8.35 8.04 -7.09
CA GLN A 150 -7.62 6.78 -7.23
C GLN A 150 -8.28 5.65 -6.42
N ARG A 151 -8.75 5.90 -5.18
CA ARG A 151 -9.51 4.93 -4.40
C ARG A 151 -10.81 4.52 -5.10
N LYS A 152 -11.54 5.50 -5.69
CA LYS A 152 -12.73 5.21 -6.50
C LYS A 152 -12.40 4.35 -7.73
N CYS A 153 -11.28 4.63 -8.40
CA CYS A 153 -10.80 3.83 -9.53
C CYS A 153 -10.46 2.40 -9.09
N LEU A 154 -9.67 2.26 -8.01
CA LEU A 154 -9.33 0.96 -7.42
C LEU A 154 -10.58 0.15 -7.08
N LEU A 155 -11.52 0.71 -6.32
CA LEU A 155 -12.75 0.01 -5.93
C LEU A 155 -13.57 -0.41 -7.16
N SER A 156 -13.64 0.44 -8.19
CA SER A 156 -14.30 0.09 -9.45
C SER A 156 -13.61 -1.09 -10.16
N ASN A 157 -12.27 -1.13 -10.16
CA ASN A 157 -11.49 -2.23 -10.73
C ASN A 157 -11.71 -3.52 -9.93
N ILE A 158 -11.59 -3.46 -8.61
CA ILE A 158 -11.82 -4.62 -7.72
C ILE A 158 -13.23 -5.19 -7.93
N LYS A 159 -14.25 -4.32 -7.95
CA LYS A 159 -15.64 -4.75 -8.18
C LYS A 159 -15.80 -5.55 -9.48
N ARG A 160 -15.07 -5.17 -10.53
CA ARG A 160 -15.11 -5.87 -11.83
C ARG A 160 -14.32 -7.17 -11.81
N HIS A 161 -13.25 -7.26 -11.01
CA HIS A 161 -12.37 -8.43 -11.00
C HIS A 161 -12.79 -9.50 -9.98
N LEU A 162 -13.59 -9.17 -8.96
CA LEU A 162 -14.13 -10.17 -8.03
C LEU A 162 -15.20 -11.05 -8.67
N LYS A 163 -15.22 -12.32 -8.28
CA LYS A 163 -16.37 -13.21 -8.46
C LYS A 163 -17.57 -12.70 -7.65
N SER A 164 -18.78 -13.20 -7.92
CA SER A 164 -20.00 -12.77 -7.22
C SER A 164 -19.93 -12.95 -5.70
N ASN A 165 -19.23 -13.97 -5.23
CA ASN A 165 -18.99 -14.29 -3.81
C ASN A 165 -17.53 -14.02 -3.39
N GLY A 166 -16.77 -13.31 -4.23
CA GLY A 166 -15.38 -12.98 -3.96
C GLY A 166 -15.26 -11.88 -2.89
N SER A 167 -14.17 -11.90 -2.14
CA SER A 167 -13.90 -10.95 -1.08
C SER A 167 -12.67 -10.11 -1.40
N PHE A 168 -12.70 -8.83 -0.99
CA PHE A 168 -11.54 -7.95 -1.00
C PHE A 168 -11.16 -7.58 0.43
N LEU A 169 -9.89 -7.79 0.78
CA LEU A 169 -9.31 -7.47 2.07
C LEU A 169 -8.31 -6.32 1.89
N PHE A 170 -8.41 -5.30 2.73
CA PHE A 170 -7.42 -4.23 2.78
C PHE A 170 -7.35 -3.62 4.18
N ASP A 171 -6.24 -2.98 4.49
CA ASP A 171 -6.02 -2.27 5.74
C ASP A 171 -5.88 -0.76 5.55
N ILE A 172 -6.27 -0.01 6.56
CA ILE A 172 -6.23 1.45 6.59
C ILE A 172 -5.84 1.95 7.97
N PRO A 173 -5.12 3.09 8.08
CA PRO A 173 -4.88 3.73 9.36
C PRO A 173 -6.13 4.50 9.80
N THR A 174 -6.33 4.55 11.11
CA THR A 174 -7.49 5.22 11.72
C THR A 174 -7.19 6.66 12.11
N ILE A 175 -8.25 7.42 12.37
CA ILE A 175 -8.13 8.76 12.97
C ILE A 175 -7.54 8.70 14.39
N HIS A 176 -7.56 7.53 15.05
CA HIS A 176 -6.89 7.33 16.34
C HIS A 176 -5.37 7.37 16.18
N ASN A 177 -4.84 6.72 15.15
CA ASN A 177 -3.42 6.82 14.78
C ASN A 177 -3.05 8.27 14.40
N PHE A 178 -3.87 8.94 13.58
CA PHE A 178 -3.64 10.33 13.17
C PHE A 178 -3.42 11.29 14.36
N LYS A 179 -4.18 11.11 15.45
CA LYS A 179 -4.05 11.96 16.65
C LYS A 179 -2.69 11.86 17.35
N LYS A 180 -1.98 10.76 17.13
CA LYS A 180 -0.65 10.51 17.71
C LYS A 180 0.49 11.14 16.89
N ILE A 181 0.19 11.56 15.66
CA ILE A 181 1.20 12.12 14.75
C ILE A 181 1.41 13.59 15.12
N GLU A 182 2.67 13.98 15.17
CA GLU A 182 3.08 15.36 15.34
C GLU A 182 3.72 15.90 14.07
N GLU A 183 3.50 17.19 13.78
CA GLU A 183 4.20 17.86 12.69
C GLU A 183 5.69 17.93 13.00
N MET A 184 6.52 17.77 11.97
CA MET A 184 7.96 17.85 12.15
C MET A 184 8.66 18.50 10.97
N THR A 185 9.84 19.04 11.26
CA THR A 185 10.79 19.52 10.27
C THR A 185 12.18 19.13 10.73
N ASN A 186 12.85 18.28 9.95
CA ASN A 186 14.22 17.84 10.21
C ASN A 186 15.13 18.25 9.05
N CYS A 187 16.40 18.45 9.35
CA CYS A 187 17.45 18.62 8.35
C CYS A 187 18.64 17.73 8.73
N THR A 188 19.03 16.86 7.82
CA THR A 188 20.15 15.93 8.01
C THR A 188 21.14 16.08 6.86
N PHE A 189 22.44 16.07 7.16
CA PHE A 189 23.49 15.96 6.14
C PHE A 189 23.97 14.51 6.03
N HIS A 190 23.84 13.95 4.87
CA HIS A 190 24.26 12.58 4.52
C HIS A 190 25.58 12.64 3.75
N GLU A 191 26.72 12.58 4.47
CA GLU A 191 28.05 12.69 3.88
C GLU A 191 28.40 11.59 2.87
N LYS A 192 27.87 10.39 3.09
CA LYS A 192 28.15 9.20 2.27
C LYS A 192 26.96 8.74 1.41
N GLY A 193 26.00 9.65 1.20
CA GLY A 193 24.71 9.28 0.65
C GLY A 193 23.76 8.69 1.70
N GLY A 194 22.52 8.43 1.31
CA GLY A 194 21.46 7.96 2.18
C GLY A 194 20.45 7.13 1.42
N PHE A 195 19.27 7.00 2.00
CA PHE A 195 18.21 6.18 1.42
C PHE A 195 17.68 6.74 0.08
N LEU A 196 17.58 8.06 -0.04
CA LEU A 196 16.97 8.73 -1.20
C LEU A 196 17.99 9.17 -2.26
N SER A 197 19.28 9.19 -1.96
CA SER A 197 20.36 9.48 -2.92
C SER A 197 21.66 8.78 -2.55
N PRO A 198 22.43 8.29 -3.55
CA PRO A 198 23.76 7.74 -3.31
C PRO A 198 24.84 8.79 -3.06
N ASN A 199 24.56 10.07 -3.37
CA ASN A 199 25.52 11.15 -3.28
C ASN A 199 25.45 11.88 -1.94
N PRO A 200 26.51 12.61 -1.52
CA PRO A 200 26.42 13.53 -0.40
C PRO A 200 25.30 14.56 -0.62
N HIS A 201 24.41 14.71 0.37
CA HIS A 201 23.27 15.61 0.26
C HIS A 201 22.74 16.10 1.61
N PHE A 202 22.05 17.23 1.58
CA PHE A 202 21.14 17.63 2.64
C PHE A 202 19.76 17.06 2.36
N GLU A 203 19.15 16.48 3.37
CA GLU A 203 17.76 16.05 3.34
C GLU A 203 16.95 16.90 4.32
N PHE A 204 15.92 17.59 3.81
CA PHE A 204 14.88 18.19 4.64
C PHE A 204 13.67 17.27 4.61
N GLU A 205 13.26 16.82 5.78
CA GLU A 205 12.06 16.04 5.97
C GLU A 205 11.02 16.90 6.67
N LEU A 206 9.86 17.07 6.01
CA LEU A 206 8.75 17.88 6.51
C LEU A 206 7.50 17.02 6.59
N LEU A 207 6.79 17.11 7.70
CA LEU A 207 5.51 16.45 7.93
C LEU A 207 4.49 17.49 8.39
N TYR A 208 3.42 17.65 7.64
CA TYR A 208 2.29 18.52 7.95
C TYR A 208 1.03 17.74 8.19
N LYS A 209 0.19 18.22 9.12
CA LYS A 209 -1.14 17.67 9.42
C LYS A 209 -2.24 18.61 8.94
N TYR A 210 -3.33 18.03 8.47
CA TYR A 210 -4.54 18.71 8.04
C TYR A 210 -5.69 18.10 8.85
N GLU A 211 -6.01 18.76 9.97
CA GLU A 211 -6.91 18.20 11.00
C GLU A 211 -8.33 17.99 10.48
N GLU A 212 -8.85 18.91 9.67
CA GLU A 212 -10.22 18.83 9.13
C GLU A 212 -10.39 17.68 8.14
N GLU A 213 -9.37 17.41 7.35
CA GLU A 213 -9.41 16.37 6.30
C GLU A 213 -8.88 15.02 6.79
N GLY A 214 -8.26 14.96 7.97
CA GLY A 214 -7.57 13.77 8.46
C GLY A 214 -6.46 13.32 7.50
N LEU A 215 -5.63 14.29 7.04
CA LEU A 215 -4.53 14.05 6.11
C LEU A 215 -3.19 14.37 6.75
N THR A 216 -2.16 13.65 6.35
CA THR A 216 -0.78 14.11 6.48
C THR A 216 -0.17 14.32 5.10
N PHE A 217 0.75 15.27 5.04
CA PHE A 217 1.60 15.50 3.88
C PHE A 217 3.06 15.38 4.31
N LYS A 218 3.77 14.48 3.67
CA LYS A 218 5.20 14.28 3.90
C LYS A 218 5.99 14.72 2.68
N ARG A 219 7.02 15.52 2.90
CA ARG A 219 7.94 16.00 1.85
C ARG A 219 9.36 15.72 2.26
N HIS A 220 10.11 15.09 1.36
CA HIS A 220 11.57 15.01 1.43
C HIS A 220 12.14 15.89 0.33
N VAL A 221 13.00 16.83 0.71
CA VAL A 221 13.78 17.67 -0.22
C VAL A 221 15.23 17.25 -0.12
N ILE A 222 15.73 16.67 -1.19
CA ILE A 222 17.11 16.18 -1.32
C ILE A 222 17.91 17.21 -2.10
N ILE A 223 18.92 17.83 -1.48
CA ILE A 223 19.76 18.85 -2.10
C ILE A 223 21.18 18.31 -2.20
N GLU A 224 21.58 17.98 -3.41
CA GLU A 224 22.94 17.60 -3.79
C GLU A 224 23.70 18.85 -4.29
N GLU A 225 24.99 18.72 -4.57
CA GLU A 225 25.81 19.81 -5.08
C GLU A 225 25.25 20.46 -6.36
N LYS A 226 24.70 19.64 -7.28
CA LYS A 226 24.25 20.09 -8.61
C LYS A 226 22.78 19.79 -8.91
N HIS A 227 22.14 18.97 -8.08
CA HIS A 227 20.78 18.50 -8.32
C HIS A 227 19.93 18.64 -7.07
N GLU A 228 18.64 18.75 -7.26
CA GLU A 228 17.66 18.62 -6.22
C GLU A 228 16.59 17.62 -6.65
N ASN A 229 16.08 16.88 -5.69
CA ASN A 229 14.94 16.00 -5.88
C ASN A 229 13.94 16.21 -4.76
N ILE A 230 12.66 16.08 -5.07
CA ILE A 230 11.57 16.21 -4.11
C ILE A 230 10.71 14.95 -4.20
N VAL A 231 10.46 14.38 -3.04
CA VAL A 231 9.52 13.25 -2.88
C VAL A 231 8.39 13.71 -1.97
N GLU A 232 7.17 13.62 -2.46
CA GLU A 232 5.96 14.09 -1.76
C GLU A 232 4.95 12.96 -1.66
N MET A 233 4.31 12.85 -0.49
CA MET A 233 3.34 11.79 -0.19
C MET A 233 2.18 12.36 0.62
N TRP A 234 0.98 12.00 0.23
CA TRP A 234 -0.25 12.26 0.99
C TRP A 234 -0.74 10.98 1.62
N HIS A 235 -1.17 11.04 2.88
CA HIS A 235 -1.73 9.91 3.57
C HIS A 235 -3.07 10.29 4.21
N LYS A 236 -4.12 9.55 3.90
CA LYS A 236 -5.46 9.72 4.47
C LYS A 236 -5.66 8.78 5.67
N TYR A 237 -6.14 9.33 6.77
CA TYR A 237 -6.57 8.61 7.96
C TYR A 237 -8.08 8.63 8.03
N PHE A 238 -8.68 7.52 8.39
CA PHE A 238 -10.12 7.32 8.26
C PHE A 238 -10.81 7.23 9.61
N THR A 239 -11.99 7.86 9.71
CA THR A 239 -13.00 7.38 10.65
C THR A 239 -13.68 6.16 10.04
N TYR A 240 -14.24 5.29 10.91
CA TYR A 240 -14.99 4.13 10.42
C TYR A 240 -16.17 4.56 9.53
N LYS A 241 -16.83 5.66 9.88
CA LYS A 241 -17.98 6.18 9.11
C LYS A 241 -17.60 6.67 7.72
N GLU A 242 -16.43 7.29 7.56
CA GLU A 242 -15.95 7.74 6.24
C GLU A 242 -15.72 6.55 5.32
N ILE A 243 -14.96 5.54 5.78
CA ILE A 243 -14.66 4.37 4.94
C ILE A 243 -15.91 3.54 4.66
N GLU A 244 -16.81 3.37 5.62
CA GLU A 244 -18.09 2.69 5.41
C GLU A 244 -18.92 3.36 4.30
N ASN A 245 -19.00 4.70 4.32
CA ASN A 245 -19.72 5.46 3.31
C ASN A 245 -19.03 5.36 1.93
N GLU A 246 -17.68 5.43 1.89
CA GLU A 246 -16.93 5.32 0.64
C GLU A 246 -17.15 3.95 -0.03
N LEU A 247 -17.08 2.87 0.74
CA LEU A 247 -17.32 1.51 0.29
C LEU A 247 -18.78 1.29 -0.18
N LYS A 248 -19.74 1.77 0.59
CA LYS A 248 -21.15 1.71 0.21
C LYS A 248 -21.43 2.41 -1.11
N ASN A 249 -20.87 3.62 -1.30
CA ASN A 249 -21.00 4.38 -2.55
C ASN A 249 -20.34 3.69 -3.74
N ALA A 250 -19.29 2.90 -3.51
CA ALA A 250 -18.66 2.07 -4.53
C ALA A 250 -19.40 0.74 -4.79
N GLY A 251 -20.45 0.45 -4.01
CA GLY A 251 -21.26 -0.76 -4.14
C GLY A 251 -20.65 -1.98 -3.46
N PHE A 252 -19.95 -1.76 -2.33
CA PHE A 252 -19.45 -2.81 -1.46
C PHE A 252 -20.21 -2.82 -0.13
N VAL A 253 -20.21 -3.99 0.51
CA VAL A 253 -20.65 -4.18 1.89
C VAL A 253 -19.47 -4.69 2.72
N ILE A 254 -19.28 -4.12 3.90
CA ILE A 254 -18.29 -4.62 4.88
C ILE A 254 -18.91 -5.88 5.51
N VAL A 255 -18.26 -7.03 5.32
CA VAL A 255 -18.71 -8.30 5.90
C VAL A 255 -17.98 -8.64 7.18
N GLU A 256 -16.71 -8.22 7.31
CA GLU A 256 -15.91 -8.42 8.52
C GLU A 256 -14.93 -7.27 8.72
N LYS A 257 -14.50 -7.06 9.97
CA LYS A 257 -13.49 -6.08 10.36
C LYS A 257 -12.60 -6.63 11.47
N TYR A 258 -11.32 -6.28 11.41
CA TYR A 258 -10.29 -6.71 12.35
C TYR A 258 -9.38 -5.54 12.71
N SER A 259 -8.63 -5.65 13.81
CA SER A 259 -7.62 -4.65 14.16
C SER A 259 -6.36 -4.75 13.30
N THR A 260 -6.03 -5.94 12.81
CA THR A 260 -4.87 -6.17 11.94
C THR A 260 -5.16 -7.24 10.90
N VAL A 261 -4.31 -7.35 9.88
CA VAL A 261 -4.40 -8.40 8.84
C VAL A 261 -4.06 -9.81 9.36
N LYS A 262 -3.86 -9.98 10.67
CA LYS A 262 -3.75 -11.30 11.33
C LYS A 262 -5.09 -11.84 11.82
N GLY A 263 -6.16 -11.06 11.69
CA GLY A 263 -7.49 -11.43 12.19
C GLY A 263 -7.71 -11.11 13.67
N ASP A 264 -6.91 -10.21 14.24
CA ASP A 264 -7.09 -9.76 15.62
C ASP A 264 -8.45 -9.10 15.80
N VAL A 265 -9.10 -9.37 16.94
CA VAL A 265 -10.43 -8.84 17.26
C VAL A 265 -10.44 -7.32 17.16
N PHE A 266 -11.42 -6.78 16.45
CA PHE A 266 -11.56 -5.34 16.28
C PHE A 266 -11.77 -4.62 17.60
N GLY A 267 -10.95 -3.58 17.83
CA GLY A 267 -11.06 -2.65 18.97
C GLY A 267 -11.44 -1.24 18.50
N GLU A 268 -12.18 -0.50 19.31
CA GLU A 268 -12.64 0.86 18.95
C GLU A 268 -11.50 1.89 18.79
N ASN A 269 -10.40 1.70 19.53
CA ASN A 269 -9.24 2.62 19.55
C ASN A 269 -8.00 2.00 18.89
N THR A 270 -8.19 1.21 17.85
CA THR A 270 -7.07 0.62 17.11
C THR A 270 -6.42 1.64 16.17
N ASP A 271 -5.13 1.50 15.95
CA ASP A 271 -4.36 2.36 15.03
C ASP A 271 -4.64 2.05 13.57
N GLU A 272 -5.08 0.83 13.29
CA GLU A 272 -5.40 0.32 11.97
C GLU A 272 -6.74 -0.42 12.01
N ILE A 273 -7.36 -0.53 10.86
CA ILE A 273 -8.52 -1.39 10.63
C ILE A 273 -8.26 -2.20 9.38
N THR A 274 -8.40 -3.52 9.48
CA THR A 274 -8.49 -4.42 8.34
C THR A 274 -9.96 -4.68 8.03
N LEU A 275 -10.35 -4.45 6.80
CA LEU A 275 -11.70 -4.62 6.31
C LEU A 275 -11.78 -5.77 5.31
N VAL A 276 -12.80 -6.59 5.43
CA VAL A 276 -13.20 -7.56 4.41
C VAL A 276 -14.51 -7.09 3.81
N VAL A 277 -14.51 -6.88 2.50
CA VAL A 277 -15.66 -6.37 1.76
C VAL A 277 -16.05 -7.32 0.63
N GLN A 278 -17.33 -7.32 0.28
CA GLN A 278 -17.87 -8.06 -0.86
C GLN A 278 -18.74 -7.13 -1.71
N ASN A 279 -18.93 -7.50 -2.98
CA ASN A 279 -19.88 -6.80 -3.83
C ASN A 279 -21.27 -6.82 -3.17
N GLN A 280 -21.94 -5.67 -3.14
CA GLN A 280 -23.33 -5.65 -2.74
C GLN A 280 -24.12 -6.61 -3.64
N PRO A 281 -24.97 -7.47 -3.08
CA PRO A 281 -25.91 -8.26 -3.90
C PRO A 281 -26.64 -7.29 -4.83
N GLY A 282 -26.63 -7.58 -6.12
CA GLY A 282 -27.43 -6.79 -7.05
C GLY A 282 -28.88 -6.77 -6.53
N GLU A 283 -29.54 -5.62 -6.51
CA GLU A 283 -30.98 -5.60 -6.34
C GLU A 283 -31.56 -6.50 -7.43
N GLY A 284 -31.93 -7.71 -7.03
CA GLY A 284 -32.55 -8.66 -7.95
C GLY A 284 -33.74 -7.92 -8.58
N LYS A 285 -33.75 -7.88 -9.90
CA LYS A 285 -35.02 -7.58 -10.60
C LYS A 285 -36.01 -8.65 -10.13
N LEU A 286 -36.85 -8.24 -9.17
CA LEU A 286 -38.10 -8.95 -8.87
C LEU A 286 -38.98 -8.99 -10.10
#